data_b29ecffd8ba9e04b93af64c554f598b2
#
_entry.id   b29ecffd8ba9e04b93af64c554f598b2
#
_cell.length_a   1.000
_cell.length_b   1.000
_cell.length_c   1.000
_cell.angle_alpha   90.00
_cell.angle_beta   90.00
_cell.angle_gamma   90.00
#
_symmetry.space_group_name_H-M   'P 1'
#
loop_
_entity.id
_entity.type
_entity.pdbx_description
1 polymer ?
#
loop_
_entity_poly.entity_id
_entity_poly.type
_entity_poly.pdbx_seq_one_letter_code
_entity_poly.pdbx_strand_id
1 'polypeptide(L)'
;MVSLKACNKLFDFFTETLQSLRLALRDANKSLSNQALKNARASQPLIDNWRMSLDSALSISRISPFLMKHKSELRKQRGLMRAMDLATRNLRVIVRRVNFLLKDDVARPYLADLCEQIAEAVTNIQEGLSEHEELELAREQLLEIIKQLDPKKFGIADQIREASVLLLLRPLLVDLLCATGMTEDAARAELPEV
;
A
#
# COMPACT_ATOMS: atom_id res chain seq x y z
N MET A 1 -8.16 -9.29 -19.29
CA MET A 1 -9.12 -9.84 -18.30
C MET A 1 -8.45 -10.61 -17.16
N VAL A 2 -7.47 -11.51 -17.37
CA VAL A 2 -6.80 -12.27 -16.29
C VAL A 2 -5.94 -11.38 -15.39
N SER A 3 -5.23 -10.42 -15.96
CA SER A 3 -4.37 -9.47 -15.23
C SER A 3 -5.16 -8.59 -14.24
N LEU A 4 -6.35 -8.11 -14.62
CA LEU A 4 -7.21 -7.26 -13.78
C LEU A 4 -7.72 -8.03 -12.55
N LYS A 5 -8.11 -9.30 -12.71
CA LYS A 5 -8.57 -10.13 -11.59
C LYS A 5 -7.45 -10.41 -10.57
N ALA A 6 -6.23 -10.62 -11.04
CA ALA A 6 -5.08 -10.83 -10.15
C ALA A 6 -4.68 -9.53 -9.44
N CYS A 7 -4.76 -8.40 -10.12
CA CYS A 7 -4.57 -7.06 -9.58
C CYS A 7 -5.57 -6.79 -8.44
N ASN A 8 -6.87 -6.91 -8.70
CA ASN A 8 -7.92 -6.66 -7.72
C ASN A 8 -7.72 -7.49 -6.44
N LYS A 9 -7.38 -8.78 -6.56
CA LYS A 9 -7.10 -9.60 -5.38
C LYS A 9 -5.96 -9.08 -4.50
N LEU A 10 -4.95 -8.44 -5.09
CA LEU A 10 -3.87 -7.84 -4.31
C LEU A 10 -4.36 -6.56 -3.61
N PHE A 11 -5.15 -5.73 -4.27
CA PHE A 11 -5.74 -4.53 -3.66
C PHE A 11 -6.70 -4.90 -2.54
N ASP A 12 -7.59 -5.86 -2.74
CA ASP A 12 -8.51 -6.36 -1.71
C ASP A 12 -7.73 -6.84 -0.48
N PHE A 13 -6.71 -7.67 -0.69
CA PHE A 13 -5.81 -8.11 0.39
C PHE A 13 -5.16 -6.94 1.13
N PHE A 14 -4.70 -5.92 0.40
CA PHE A 14 -4.02 -4.76 0.95
C PHE A 14 -4.97 -3.95 1.84
N THR A 15 -6.17 -3.65 1.34
CA THR A 15 -7.21 -2.92 2.05
C THR A 15 -7.69 -3.70 3.28
N GLU A 16 -7.98 -4.99 3.17
CA GLU A 16 -8.37 -5.85 4.29
C GLU A 16 -7.29 -5.91 5.38
N THR A 17 -6.02 -5.94 5.00
CA THR A 17 -4.90 -5.94 5.95
C THR A 17 -4.84 -4.63 6.72
N LEU A 18 -4.97 -3.48 6.04
CA LEU A 18 -5.00 -2.16 6.69
C LEU A 18 -6.22 -2.00 7.60
N GLN A 19 -7.39 -2.48 7.21
CA GLN A 19 -8.60 -2.47 8.06
C GLN A 19 -8.41 -3.34 9.30
N SER A 20 -7.78 -4.49 9.17
CA SER A 20 -7.44 -5.35 10.32
C SER A 20 -6.46 -4.67 11.27
N LEU A 21 -5.45 -3.95 10.74
CA LEU A 21 -4.52 -3.16 11.54
C LEU A 21 -5.24 -1.99 12.23
N ARG A 22 -6.14 -1.31 11.55
CA ARG A 22 -6.96 -0.22 12.12
C ARG A 22 -7.70 -0.69 13.36
N LEU A 23 -8.45 -1.78 13.23
CA LEU A 23 -9.20 -2.35 14.36
C LEU A 23 -8.28 -2.83 15.49
N ALA A 24 -7.17 -3.49 15.12
CA ALA A 24 -6.19 -3.95 16.10
C ALA A 24 -5.56 -2.78 16.90
N LEU A 25 -5.23 -1.68 16.24
CA LEU A 25 -4.62 -0.49 16.86
C LEU A 25 -5.63 0.29 17.69
N ARG A 26 -6.88 0.40 17.24
CA ARG A 26 -7.93 1.14 17.95
C ARG A 26 -8.31 0.48 19.27
N ASP A 27 -8.41 -0.85 19.28
CA ASP A 27 -8.91 -1.63 20.40
C ASP A 27 -7.81 -2.40 21.17
N ALA A 28 -6.54 -2.18 20.85
CA ALA A 28 -5.40 -2.97 21.34
C ALA A 28 -5.58 -4.48 21.13
N ASN A 29 -6.23 -4.90 20.03
CA ASN A 29 -6.66 -6.27 19.80
C ASN A 29 -5.53 -7.12 19.19
N LYS A 30 -4.84 -7.89 20.05
CA LYS A 30 -3.75 -8.78 19.64
C LYS A 30 -4.20 -9.88 18.67
N SER A 31 -5.44 -10.37 18.81
CA SER A 31 -5.96 -11.45 17.94
C SER A 31 -6.05 -10.96 16.49
N LEU A 32 -6.63 -9.77 16.27
CA LEU A 32 -6.70 -9.15 14.94
C LEU A 32 -5.30 -8.84 14.37
N SER A 33 -4.38 -8.36 15.21
CA SER A 33 -3.00 -8.13 14.78
C SER A 33 -2.29 -9.42 14.36
N ASN A 34 -2.49 -10.53 15.08
CA ASN A 34 -1.98 -11.84 14.71
C ASN A 34 -2.59 -12.36 13.41
N GLN A 35 -3.88 -12.13 13.19
CA GLN A 35 -4.57 -12.45 11.96
C GLN A 35 -3.98 -11.67 10.77
N ALA A 36 -3.83 -10.35 10.92
CA ALA A 36 -3.20 -9.50 9.92
C ALA A 36 -1.77 -9.98 9.58
N LEU A 37 -0.99 -10.39 10.59
CA LEU A 37 0.36 -10.92 10.40
C LEU A 37 0.36 -12.25 9.61
N LYS A 38 -0.58 -13.14 9.90
CA LYS A 38 -0.75 -14.40 9.16
C LYS A 38 -1.11 -14.13 7.70
N ASN A 39 -2.07 -13.24 7.47
CA ASN A 39 -2.49 -12.86 6.13
C ASN A 39 -1.34 -12.21 5.34
N ALA A 40 -0.62 -11.27 5.95
CA ALA A 40 0.50 -10.60 5.33
C ALA A 40 1.60 -11.57 4.85
N ARG A 41 1.87 -12.63 5.60
CA ARG A 41 2.83 -13.68 5.20
C ARG A 41 2.37 -14.47 3.96
N ALA A 42 1.07 -14.58 3.74
CA ALA A 42 0.48 -15.32 2.62
C ALA A 42 0.31 -14.46 1.34
N SER A 43 0.77 -13.21 1.32
CA SER A 43 0.55 -12.29 0.19
C SER A 43 1.43 -12.55 -1.04
N GLN A 44 2.56 -13.26 -0.91
CA GLN A 44 3.50 -13.44 -2.02
C GLN A 44 2.88 -14.08 -3.27
N PRO A 45 2.05 -15.14 -3.18
CA PRO A 45 1.40 -15.73 -4.34
C PRO A 45 0.49 -14.75 -5.11
N LEU A 46 -0.09 -13.74 -4.47
CA LEU A 46 -0.92 -12.73 -5.13
C LEU A 46 -0.08 -11.88 -6.08
N ILE A 47 1.11 -11.45 -5.63
CA ILE A 47 2.07 -10.68 -6.42
C ILE A 47 2.59 -11.53 -7.59
N ASP A 48 2.99 -12.76 -7.32
CA ASP A 48 3.56 -13.65 -8.32
C ASP A 48 2.53 -14.01 -9.41
N ASN A 49 1.27 -14.22 -9.04
CA ASN A 49 0.18 -14.46 -9.98
C ASN A 49 -0.08 -13.23 -10.87
N TRP A 50 -0.05 -12.02 -10.32
CA TRP A 50 -0.22 -10.81 -11.12
C TRP A 50 0.97 -10.60 -12.06
N ARG A 51 2.20 -10.78 -11.57
CA ARG A 51 3.42 -10.70 -12.38
C ARG A 51 3.39 -11.67 -13.56
N MET A 52 3.08 -12.94 -13.31
CA MET A 52 2.97 -13.97 -14.37
C MET A 52 1.91 -13.61 -15.40
N SER A 53 0.75 -13.09 -14.97
CA SER A 53 -0.32 -12.65 -15.87
C SER A 53 0.12 -11.51 -16.77
N LEU A 54 0.85 -10.52 -16.22
CA LEU A 54 1.38 -9.39 -16.99
C LEU A 54 2.49 -9.81 -17.96
N ASP A 55 3.42 -10.65 -17.54
CA ASP A 55 4.51 -11.13 -18.37
C ASP A 55 3.97 -11.97 -19.54
N SER A 56 2.94 -12.77 -19.31
CA SER A 56 2.23 -13.50 -20.37
C SER A 56 1.58 -12.55 -21.38
N ALA A 57 0.84 -11.54 -20.90
CA ALA A 57 0.21 -10.55 -21.75
C ALA A 57 1.22 -9.73 -22.58
N LEU A 58 2.35 -9.34 -21.97
CA LEU A 58 3.43 -8.63 -22.65
C LEU A 58 4.12 -9.50 -23.71
N SER A 59 4.31 -10.78 -23.46
CA SER A 59 4.88 -11.73 -24.43
C SER A 59 3.99 -11.88 -25.65
N ILE A 60 2.69 -12.04 -25.44
CA ILE A 60 1.71 -12.13 -26.53
C ILE A 60 1.63 -10.80 -27.32
N SER A 61 1.74 -9.64 -26.64
CA SER A 61 1.70 -8.32 -27.30
C SER A 61 2.87 -8.05 -28.24
N ARG A 62 3.97 -8.81 -28.14
CA ARG A 62 5.12 -8.71 -29.05
C ARG A 62 4.86 -9.39 -30.40
N ILE A 63 3.96 -10.37 -30.44
CA ILE A 63 3.71 -11.23 -31.61
C ILE A 63 2.43 -10.81 -32.33
N SER A 64 1.44 -10.28 -31.59
CA SER A 64 0.13 -9.92 -32.13
C SER A 64 0.05 -8.43 -32.51
N PRO A 65 -0.17 -8.07 -33.78
CA PRO A 65 -0.37 -6.68 -34.21
C PRO A 65 -1.54 -5.99 -33.51
N PHE A 66 -2.59 -6.75 -33.17
CA PHE A 66 -3.76 -6.27 -32.46
C PHE A 66 -3.44 -5.79 -31.03
N LEU A 67 -2.54 -6.49 -30.33
CA LEU A 67 -2.15 -6.17 -28.96
C LEU A 67 -1.00 -5.13 -28.91
N MET A 68 -0.35 -4.83 -30.02
CA MET A 68 0.66 -3.74 -30.07
C MET A 68 0.04 -2.38 -29.69
N LYS A 69 -1.24 -2.14 -29.98
CA LYS A 69 -1.96 -0.93 -29.58
C LYS A 69 -2.10 -0.79 -28.04
N HIS A 70 -2.07 -1.89 -27.33
CA HIS A 70 -2.20 -1.91 -25.86
C HIS A 70 -0.85 -1.98 -25.11
N LYS A 71 0.26 -1.90 -25.82
CA LYS A 71 1.60 -2.03 -25.24
C LYS A 71 1.92 -0.93 -24.21
N SER A 72 1.44 0.29 -24.43
CA SER A 72 1.60 1.41 -23.49
C SER A 72 0.84 1.13 -22.19
N GLU A 73 -0.36 0.64 -22.27
CA GLU A 73 -1.20 0.29 -21.13
C GLU A 73 -0.58 -0.86 -20.31
N LEU A 74 -0.11 -1.90 -20.97
CA LEU A 74 0.60 -3.00 -20.29
C LEU A 74 1.88 -2.54 -19.58
N ARG A 75 2.57 -1.52 -20.11
CA ARG A 75 3.72 -0.91 -19.44
C ARG A 75 3.32 -0.14 -18.19
N LYS A 76 2.23 0.62 -18.23
CA LYS A 76 1.66 1.32 -17.05
C LYS A 76 1.29 0.31 -15.97
N GLN A 77 0.58 -0.76 -16.33
CA GLN A 77 0.22 -1.84 -15.40
C GLN A 77 1.46 -2.53 -14.80
N ARG A 78 2.55 -2.65 -15.55
CA ARG A 78 3.82 -3.17 -15.02
C ARG A 78 4.46 -2.22 -14.01
N GLY A 79 4.39 -0.91 -14.22
CA GLY A 79 4.81 0.11 -13.25
C GLY A 79 4.01 0.01 -11.96
N LEU A 80 2.70 -0.03 -12.07
CA LEU A 80 1.78 -0.20 -10.95
C LEU A 80 2.08 -1.50 -10.18
N MET A 81 2.22 -2.64 -10.86
CA MET A 81 2.54 -3.92 -10.22
C MET A 81 3.85 -3.84 -9.44
N ARG A 82 4.87 -3.16 -9.97
CA ARG A 82 6.15 -2.97 -9.29
C ARG A 82 6.01 -2.13 -8.02
N ALA A 83 5.27 -1.02 -8.08
CA ALA A 83 4.99 -0.17 -6.94
C ALA A 83 4.21 -0.95 -5.86
N MET A 84 3.18 -1.69 -6.23
CA MET A 84 2.39 -2.51 -5.30
C MET A 84 3.16 -3.70 -4.72
N ASP A 85 4.14 -4.29 -5.43
CA ASP A 85 5.07 -5.30 -4.86
C ASP A 85 5.90 -4.68 -3.72
N LEU A 86 6.47 -3.49 -3.94
CA LEU A 86 7.24 -2.76 -2.92
C LEU A 86 6.34 -2.36 -1.74
N ALA A 87 5.19 -1.76 -2.01
CA ALA A 87 4.20 -1.40 -0.99
C ALA A 87 3.79 -2.62 -0.14
N THR A 88 3.57 -3.78 -0.76
CA THR A 88 3.22 -5.02 -0.03
C THR A 88 4.36 -5.50 0.86
N ARG A 89 5.61 -5.35 0.43
CA ARG A 89 6.78 -5.67 1.28
C ARG A 89 6.84 -4.75 2.50
N ASN A 90 6.64 -3.44 2.30
CA ASN A 90 6.59 -2.47 3.39
C ASN A 90 5.40 -2.74 4.33
N LEU A 91 4.22 -3.04 3.80
CA LEU A 91 3.06 -3.42 4.62
C LEU A 91 3.35 -4.63 5.52
N ARG A 92 4.04 -5.67 5.02
CA ARG A 92 4.44 -6.83 5.85
C ARG A 92 5.36 -6.43 7.02
N VAL A 93 6.25 -5.47 6.80
CA VAL A 93 7.13 -4.95 7.87
C VAL A 93 6.31 -4.19 8.91
N ILE A 94 5.39 -3.34 8.46
CA ILE A 94 4.48 -2.56 9.32
C ILE A 94 3.61 -3.50 10.17
N VAL A 95 2.96 -4.49 9.55
CA VAL A 95 2.11 -5.47 10.25
C VAL A 95 2.89 -6.17 11.37
N ARG A 96 4.13 -6.60 11.08
CA ARG A 96 4.99 -7.23 12.08
C ARG A 96 5.34 -6.26 13.21
N ARG A 97 5.60 -5.00 12.90
CA ARG A 97 5.94 -3.98 13.88
C ARG A 97 4.76 -3.61 14.77
N VAL A 98 3.57 -3.46 14.17
CA VAL A 98 2.31 -3.25 14.91
C VAL A 98 2.00 -4.44 15.83
N ASN A 99 2.18 -5.66 15.35
CA ASN A 99 1.99 -6.86 16.17
C ASN A 99 2.93 -6.87 17.40
N PHE A 100 4.16 -6.40 17.23
CA PHE A 100 5.09 -6.25 18.35
C PHE A 100 4.69 -5.09 19.28
N LEU A 101 4.24 -3.95 18.71
CA LEU A 101 3.81 -2.78 19.46
C LEU A 101 2.66 -3.12 20.41
N LEU A 102 1.64 -3.84 19.93
CA LEU A 102 0.44 -4.19 20.69
C LEU A 102 0.64 -5.22 21.81
N LYS A 103 1.89 -5.67 22.05
CA LYS A 103 2.18 -6.54 23.22
C LYS A 103 1.99 -5.85 24.56
N ASP A 104 1.98 -4.53 24.57
CA ASP A 104 1.79 -3.72 25.78
C ASP A 104 0.32 -3.44 26.11
N ASP A 105 -0.63 -3.96 25.33
CA ASP A 105 -2.08 -3.80 25.50
C ASP A 105 -2.55 -2.33 25.46
N VAL A 106 -1.83 -1.44 24.77
CA VAL A 106 -2.19 -0.03 24.64
C VAL A 106 -2.77 0.26 23.28
N ALA A 107 -3.95 0.92 23.25
CA ALA A 107 -4.57 1.40 22.02
C ALA A 107 -3.83 2.60 21.43
N ARG A 108 -3.81 2.69 20.08
CA ARG A 108 -3.17 3.79 19.33
C ARG A 108 -4.13 4.31 18.26
N PRO A 109 -5.14 5.11 18.66
CA PRO A 109 -6.18 5.58 17.73
C PRO A 109 -5.58 6.36 16.55
N TYR A 110 -4.55 7.20 16.77
CA TYR A 110 -3.92 7.98 15.72
C TYR A 110 -3.26 7.12 14.62
N LEU A 111 -2.65 5.97 15.00
CA LEU A 111 -2.13 5.02 14.01
C LEU A 111 -3.26 4.26 13.30
N ALA A 112 -4.37 4.01 14.01
CA ALA A 112 -5.56 3.42 13.42
C ALA A 112 -6.17 4.34 12.36
N ASP A 113 -6.26 5.64 12.65
CA ASP A 113 -6.79 6.65 11.72
C ASP A 113 -5.91 6.78 10.46
N LEU A 114 -4.58 6.70 10.60
CA LEU A 114 -3.68 6.65 9.45
C LEU A 114 -3.89 5.39 8.60
N CYS A 115 -4.08 4.22 9.23
CA CYS A 115 -4.38 2.98 8.50
C CYS A 115 -5.71 3.09 7.73
N GLU A 116 -6.73 3.75 8.29
CA GLU A 116 -8.01 3.98 7.64
C GLU A 116 -7.85 4.87 6.40
N GLN A 117 -7.20 6.03 6.55
CA GLN A 117 -6.93 6.96 5.45
C GLN A 117 -6.14 6.29 4.31
N ILE A 118 -5.11 5.49 4.66
CA ILE A 118 -4.34 4.76 3.65
C ILE A 118 -5.20 3.71 2.96
N ALA A 119 -6.09 3.00 3.68
CA ALA A 119 -6.98 2.01 3.09
C ALA A 119 -7.95 2.65 2.08
N GLU A 120 -8.49 3.83 2.39
CA GLU A 120 -9.33 4.61 1.47
C GLU A 120 -8.56 5.02 0.21
N ALA A 121 -7.36 5.56 0.36
CA ALA A 121 -6.52 5.93 -0.78
C ALA A 121 -6.17 4.72 -1.66
N VAL A 122 -5.93 3.54 -1.08
CA VAL A 122 -5.69 2.29 -1.83
C VAL A 122 -6.94 1.84 -2.59
N THR A 123 -8.11 2.00 -2.01
CA THR A 123 -9.39 1.74 -2.70
C THR A 123 -9.53 2.66 -3.92
N ASN A 124 -9.24 3.95 -3.77
CA ASN A 124 -9.29 4.91 -4.87
C ASN A 124 -8.24 4.61 -5.96
N ILE A 125 -7.04 4.10 -5.61
CA ILE A 125 -6.08 3.60 -6.60
C ILE A 125 -6.70 2.44 -7.39
N GLN A 126 -7.37 1.49 -6.72
CA GLN A 126 -8.01 0.34 -7.36
C GLN A 126 -9.12 0.77 -8.33
N GLU A 127 -9.98 1.68 -7.92
CA GLU A 127 -11.05 2.26 -8.74
C GLU A 127 -10.50 3.08 -9.90
N GLY A 128 -9.44 3.83 -9.66
CA GLY A 128 -8.70 4.63 -10.64
C GLY A 128 -8.00 3.81 -11.75
N LEU A 129 -7.97 2.48 -11.65
CA LEU A 129 -7.55 1.62 -12.77
C LEU A 129 -8.52 1.68 -13.95
N SER A 130 -9.76 2.05 -13.70
CA SER A 130 -10.81 2.21 -14.70
C SER A 130 -11.18 3.68 -14.92
N GLU A 131 -11.06 4.52 -13.92
CA GLU A 131 -11.50 5.92 -13.88
C GLU A 131 -10.34 6.83 -13.44
N HIS A 132 -9.90 7.71 -14.34
CA HIS A 132 -8.69 8.52 -14.10
C HIS A 132 -8.85 9.53 -12.96
N GLU A 133 -10.05 10.02 -12.71
CA GLU A 133 -10.36 10.98 -11.64
C GLU A 133 -10.07 10.39 -10.25
N GLU A 134 -10.40 9.12 -10.03
CA GLU A 134 -10.14 8.42 -8.76
C GLU A 134 -8.65 8.26 -8.48
N LEU A 135 -7.82 8.14 -9.52
CA LEU A 135 -6.37 8.05 -9.37
C LEU A 135 -5.75 9.38 -8.91
N GLU A 136 -6.26 10.51 -9.38
CA GLU A 136 -5.83 11.83 -8.90
C GLU A 136 -6.30 12.08 -7.46
N LEU A 137 -7.54 11.70 -7.13
CA LEU A 137 -8.06 11.75 -5.76
C LEU A 137 -7.19 10.94 -4.81
N ALA A 138 -6.83 9.72 -5.19
CA ALA A 138 -5.93 8.87 -4.39
C ALA A 138 -4.57 9.54 -4.17
N ARG A 139 -4.03 10.20 -5.20
CA ARG A 139 -2.75 10.92 -5.10
C ARG A 139 -2.84 12.08 -4.11
N GLU A 140 -3.88 12.90 -4.20
CA GLU A 140 -4.11 14.02 -3.28
C GLU A 140 -4.23 13.54 -1.84
N GLN A 141 -5.01 12.49 -1.59
CA GLN A 141 -5.15 11.88 -0.27
C GLN A 141 -3.80 11.39 0.29
N LEU A 142 -3.01 10.68 -0.51
CA LEU A 142 -1.69 10.19 -0.10
C LEU A 142 -0.73 11.35 0.22
N LEU A 143 -0.78 12.45 -0.52
CA LEU A 143 0.01 13.65 -0.25
C LEU A 143 -0.41 14.32 1.06
N GLU A 144 -1.69 14.33 1.41
CA GLU A 144 -2.14 14.84 2.71
C GLU A 144 -1.74 13.91 3.87
N ILE A 145 -1.77 12.59 3.67
CA ILE A 145 -1.34 11.63 4.69
C ILE A 145 0.17 11.76 4.93
N ILE A 146 0.98 11.89 3.88
CA ILE A 146 2.44 11.94 3.99
C ILE A 146 2.91 13.13 4.83
N LYS A 147 2.21 14.27 4.77
CA LYS A 147 2.48 15.48 5.58
C LYS A 147 2.27 15.24 7.09
N GLN A 148 1.52 14.19 7.45
CA GLN A 148 1.27 13.82 8.85
C GLN A 148 2.38 12.95 9.43
N LEU A 149 3.30 12.37 8.61
CA LEU A 149 4.30 11.40 9.03
C LEU A 149 5.53 12.01 9.72
N ASP A 150 5.28 12.95 10.63
CA ASP A 150 6.28 13.52 11.53
C ASP A 150 5.94 13.12 12.98
N PRO A 151 6.82 12.33 13.66
CA PRO A 151 6.59 11.91 15.04
C PRO A 151 6.37 13.05 16.02
N LYS A 152 6.92 14.24 15.74
CA LYS A 152 6.74 15.44 16.59
C LYS A 152 5.31 15.93 16.59
N LYS A 153 4.59 15.81 15.46
CA LYS A 153 3.18 16.24 15.35
C LYS A 153 2.25 15.40 16.23
N PHE A 154 2.61 14.16 16.51
CA PHE A 154 1.85 13.27 17.40
C PHE A 154 2.37 13.26 18.84
N GLY A 155 3.42 14.04 19.17
CA GLY A 155 4.02 14.04 20.51
C GLY A 155 4.68 12.70 20.88
N ILE A 156 5.10 11.91 19.89
CA ILE A 156 5.68 10.56 20.07
C ILE A 156 7.17 10.50 19.68
N ALA A 157 7.81 11.64 19.48
CA ALA A 157 9.22 11.67 19.06
C ALA A 157 10.15 10.88 20.00
N ASP A 158 9.88 10.90 21.29
CA ASP A 158 10.62 10.16 22.32
C ASP A 158 10.12 8.73 22.55
N GLN A 159 9.02 8.34 21.89
CA GLN A 159 8.40 7.02 22.01
C GLN A 159 8.87 6.13 20.85
N ILE A 160 10.05 5.55 20.97
CA ILE A 160 10.73 4.80 19.88
C ILE A 160 9.84 3.73 19.23
N ARG A 161 8.98 3.07 20.00
CA ARG A 161 8.11 2.00 19.49
C ARG A 161 7.07 2.54 18.53
N GLU A 162 6.35 3.59 18.93
CA GLU A 162 5.33 4.28 18.16
C GLU A 162 5.95 5.01 16.96
N ALA A 163 6.97 5.83 17.22
CA ALA A 163 7.69 6.56 16.19
C ALA A 163 8.21 5.63 15.09
N SER A 164 8.70 4.43 15.46
CA SER A 164 9.16 3.46 14.44
C SER A 164 8.04 2.94 13.54
N VAL A 165 6.80 2.78 14.02
CA VAL A 165 5.67 2.40 13.17
C VAL A 165 5.34 3.54 12.21
N LEU A 166 5.26 4.77 12.72
CA LEU A 166 5.00 5.96 11.91
C LEU A 166 6.06 6.13 10.80
N LEU A 167 7.33 5.98 11.15
CA LEU A 167 8.43 6.07 10.18
C LEU A 167 8.41 4.95 9.12
N LEU A 168 7.91 3.77 9.46
CA LEU A 168 7.74 2.66 8.50
C LEU A 168 6.58 2.92 7.51
N LEU A 169 5.65 3.82 7.81
CA LEU A 169 4.63 4.23 6.85
C LEU A 169 5.21 5.10 5.72
N ARG A 170 6.34 5.79 5.93
CA ARG A 170 6.96 6.68 4.93
C ARG A 170 7.31 5.95 3.63
N PRO A 171 8.11 4.87 3.62
CA PRO A 171 8.39 4.14 2.38
C PRO A 171 7.13 3.51 1.78
N LEU A 172 6.16 3.09 2.59
CA LEU A 172 4.88 2.59 2.10
C LEU A 172 4.15 3.66 1.27
N LEU A 173 4.05 4.90 1.78
CA LEU A 173 3.36 5.99 1.07
C LEU A 173 4.12 6.42 -0.19
N VAL A 174 5.45 6.40 -0.19
CA VAL A 174 6.24 6.62 -1.43
C VAL A 174 5.87 5.58 -2.49
N ASP A 175 5.81 4.30 -2.13
CA ASP A 175 5.43 3.24 -3.07
C ASP A 175 3.99 3.40 -3.58
N LEU A 176 3.04 3.78 -2.71
CA LEU A 176 1.65 4.04 -3.11
C LEU A 176 1.53 5.28 -4.01
N LEU A 177 2.30 6.36 -3.76
CA LEU A 177 2.40 7.50 -4.67
C LEU A 177 2.97 7.08 -6.04
N CYS A 178 3.98 6.20 -6.07
CA CYS A 178 4.47 5.60 -7.31
C CYS A 178 3.39 4.76 -8.02
N ALA A 179 2.49 4.11 -7.27
CA ALA A 179 1.35 3.40 -7.84
C ALA A 179 0.35 4.34 -8.55
N THR A 180 0.25 5.61 -8.14
CA THR A 180 -0.53 6.65 -8.86
C THR A 180 0.20 7.24 -10.08
N GLY A 181 1.41 6.79 -10.36
CA GLY A 181 2.22 7.25 -11.50
C GLY A 181 3.23 8.37 -11.18
N MET A 182 3.40 8.77 -9.91
CA MET A 182 4.51 9.66 -9.52
C MET A 182 5.85 8.95 -9.70
N THR A 183 6.89 9.74 -9.97
CA THR A 183 8.27 9.24 -9.90
C THR A 183 8.70 9.07 -8.45
N GLU A 184 9.62 8.12 -8.20
CA GLU A 184 10.11 7.86 -6.84
C GLU A 184 10.76 9.11 -6.21
N ASP A 185 11.55 9.85 -7.00
CA ASP A 185 12.21 11.07 -6.52
C ASP A 185 11.20 12.15 -6.12
N ALA A 186 10.14 12.36 -6.93
CA ALA A 186 9.07 13.30 -6.60
C ALA A 186 8.30 12.87 -5.35
N ALA A 187 7.95 11.58 -5.23
CA ALA A 187 7.25 11.07 -4.06
C ALA A 187 8.10 11.16 -2.78
N ARG A 188 9.42 10.96 -2.87
CA ARG A 188 10.36 11.12 -1.74
C ARG A 188 10.50 12.57 -1.30
N ALA A 189 10.44 13.52 -2.23
CA ALA A 189 10.54 14.95 -1.94
C ALA A 189 9.36 15.47 -1.11
N GLU A 190 8.23 14.77 -1.10
CA GLU A 190 7.04 15.12 -0.29
C GLU A 190 7.16 14.71 1.19
N LEU A 191 8.16 13.89 1.53
CA LEU A 191 8.35 13.43 2.92
C LEU A 191 8.79 14.59 3.83
N PRO A 192 8.15 14.76 5.02
CA PRO A 192 8.61 15.76 5.98
C PRO A 192 10.02 15.43 6.49
N GLU A 193 10.79 16.48 6.83
CA GLU A 193 12.07 16.30 7.55
C GLU A 193 11.78 15.81 8.99
N VAL A 194 12.59 14.87 9.50
CA VAL A 194 12.47 14.27 10.84
C VAL A 194 13.79 14.36 11.59
#